data_ec4c60fce7d3d2522c27512949055247
#
_entry.id   ec4c60fce7d3d2522c27512949055247
#
_cell.length_a   1.000
_cell.length_b   1.000
_cell.length_c   1.000
_cell.angle_alpha   90.00
_cell.angle_beta   90.00
_cell.angle_gamma   90.00
#
_symmetry.space_group_name_H-M   'P 1'
#
loop_
_entity.id
_entity.type
_entity.pdbx_description
1 polymer ?
#
loop_
_entity_poly.entity_id
_entity_poly.type
_entity_poly.pdbx_seq_one_letter_code
_entity_poly.pdbx_strand_id
1 'polypeptide(L)'
;ASLVVERVNLTDSDGSISVIYAAFDSAGNVAKAKREGRYTDYERPRFTLNAPLVYTVDRSFDVLSNVGAVDAIDGDIQHRVRATTKGTSSIMALGSHMVQFQVTNSLGDTVSETFPVEVISSGIYNAALELTDYLVYLPKDAQFYPAQYLKSFTWLGEQDSLAGGLPTDYSMRTRGTVQTGYPGVYTVEYRVTFTDRDEKNPDFDRKYTGYSKLIVVVEG
;
A
#
# COMPACT_ATOMS: atom_id res chain seq x y z
N ALA A 1 -29.55 -4.63 -37.83
CA ALA A 1 -29.54 -4.82 -36.38
C ALA A 1 -28.12 -4.70 -35.88
N SER A 2 -27.89 -3.95 -34.82
CA SER A 2 -26.61 -3.87 -34.12
C SER A 2 -26.70 -4.60 -32.79
N LEU A 3 -25.66 -5.37 -32.44
CA LEU A 3 -25.52 -6.02 -31.13
C LEU A 3 -24.44 -5.29 -30.38
N VAL A 4 -24.72 -4.91 -29.13
CA VAL A 4 -23.77 -4.26 -28.25
C VAL A 4 -23.75 -4.96 -26.86
N VAL A 5 -22.64 -4.90 -26.19
CA VAL A 5 -22.58 -5.22 -24.77
C VAL A 5 -23.01 -3.97 -23.99
N GLU A 6 -24.17 -4.05 -23.33
CA GLU A 6 -24.74 -2.93 -22.60
C GLU A 6 -24.08 -2.79 -21.22
N ARG A 7 -23.83 -3.93 -20.55
CA ARG A 7 -23.29 -3.96 -19.21
C ARG A 7 -22.56 -5.28 -18.92
N VAL A 8 -21.47 -5.17 -18.22
CA VAL A 8 -20.79 -6.29 -17.54
C VAL A 8 -20.72 -5.97 -16.05
N ASN A 9 -21.22 -6.84 -15.20
CA ASN A 9 -21.15 -6.67 -13.75
C ASN A 9 -20.56 -7.93 -13.12
N LEU A 10 -19.73 -7.73 -12.10
CA LEU A 10 -19.38 -8.80 -11.20
C LEU A 10 -20.62 -9.19 -10.39
N THR A 11 -20.89 -10.48 -10.26
CA THR A 11 -22.02 -11.01 -9.45
C THR A 11 -21.53 -11.60 -8.14
N ASP A 12 -20.25 -11.96 -8.07
CA ASP A 12 -19.60 -12.47 -6.86
C ASP A 12 -18.10 -12.13 -6.90
N SER A 13 -17.46 -12.04 -5.72
CA SER A 13 -16.03 -11.76 -5.56
C SER A 13 -15.11 -12.87 -6.08
N ASP A 14 -15.67 -14.00 -6.50
CA ASP A 14 -14.97 -15.13 -7.11
C ASP A 14 -14.71 -14.98 -8.62
N GLY A 15 -15.06 -13.83 -9.22
CA GLY A 15 -14.92 -13.56 -10.66
C GLY A 15 -16.16 -13.92 -11.48
N SER A 16 -17.25 -14.35 -10.85
CA SER A 16 -18.53 -14.57 -11.55
C SER A 16 -19.09 -13.28 -12.09
N ILE A 17 -19.51 -13.27 -13.37
CA ILE A 17 -20.01 -12.07 -14.06
C ILE A 17 -21.35 -12.32 -14.73
N SER A 18 -22.10 -11.24 -14.88
CA SER A 18 -23.31 -11.16 -15.70
C SER A 18 -23.09 -10.17 -16.83
N VAL A 19 -23.26 -10.63 -18.07
CA VAL A 19 -23.14 -9.81 -19.27
C VAL A 19 -24.54 -9.60 -19.86
N ILE A 20 -24.92 -8.34 -20.07
CA ILE A 20 -26.17 -7.96 -20.71
C ILE A 20 -25.85 -7.48 -22.12
N TYR A 21 -26.42 -8.16 -23.10
CA TYR A 21 -26.39 -7.79 -24.51
C TYR A 21 -27.68 -7.06 -24.88
N ALA A 22 -27.56 -6.03 -25.69
CA ALA A 22 -28.70 -5.35 -26.27
C ALA A 22 -28.61 -5.39 -27.82
N ALA A 23 -29.65 -5.80 -28.47
CA ALA A 23 -29.79 -5.78 -29.92
C ALA A 23 -30.83 -4.73 -30.35
N PHE A 24 -30.49 -3.90 -31.33
CA PHE A 24 -31.33 -2.84 -31.81
C PHE A 24 -31.71 -3.15 -33.27
N ASP A 25 -32.99 -3.00 -33.62
CA ASP A 25 -33.46 -3.04 -34.99
C ASP A 25 -33.45 -1.64 -35.63
N SER A 26 -33.78 -1.56 -36.94
CA SER A 26 -33.87 -0.30 -37.69
C SER A 26 -35.03 0.60 -37.24
N ALA A 27 -36.01 0.06 -36.54
CA ALA A 27 -37.16 0.79 -36.00
C ALA A 27 -36.93 1.30 -34.57
N GLY A 28 -35.74 1.01 -33.96
CA GLY A 28 -35.40 1.43 -32.60
C GLY A 28 -35.91 0.48 -31.51
N ASN A 29 -36.46 -0.69 -31.88
CA ASN A 29 -36.80 -1.69 -30.86
C ASN A 29 -35.55 -2.32 -30.28
N VAL A 30 -35.59 -2.65 -28.99
CA VAL A 30 -34.49 -3.22 -28.24
C VAL A 30 -34.86 -4.58 -27.67
N ALA A 31 -34.06 -5.59 -27.97
CA ALA A 31 -34.13 -6.89 -27.33
C ALA A 31 -32.89 -7.08 -26.47
N LYS A 32 -33.06 -7.60 -25.21
CA LYS A 32 -31.98 -7.82 -24.30
C LYS A 32 -31.84 -9.32 -23.96
N ALA A 33 -30.59 -9.76 -23.80
CA ALA A 33 -30.27 -11.11 -23.34
C ALA A 33 -29.19 -11.05 -22.30
N LYS A 34 -29.37 -11.80 -21.18
CA LYS A 34 -28.39 -11.98 -20.13
C LYS A 34 -27.61 -13.26 -20.36
N ARG A 35 -26.29 -13.21 -20.16
CA ARG A 35 -25.40 -14.37 -20.12
C ARG A 35 -24.59 -14.30 -18.82
N GLU A 36 -24.31 -15.45 -18.27
CA GLU A 36 -23.42 -15.59 -17.12
C GLU A 36 -22.09 -16.18 -17.59
N GLY A 37 -21.04 -15.76 -16.94
CA GLY A 37 -19.67 -16.19 -17.21
C GLY A 37 -18.82 -16.06 -15.94
N ARG A 38 -17.54 -16.39 -16.04
CA ARG A 38 -16.60 -16.26 -14.96
C ARG A 38 -15.21 -15.94 -15.48
N TYR A 39 -14.52 -15.02 -14.83
CA TYR A 39 -13.09 -14.86 -14.96
C TYR A 39 -12.40 -15.93 -14.11
N THR A 40 -11.63 -16.85 -14.70
CA THR A 40 -11.02 -17.98 -13.98
C THR A 40 -9.87 -17.54 -13.05
N ASP A 41 -9.18 -16.46 -13.43
CA ASP A 41 -8.02 -15.93 -12.71
C ASP A 41 -8.33 -14.54 -12.14
N TYR A 42 -9.55 -14.35 -11.67
CA TYR A 42 -9.96 -13.07 -11.10
C TYR A 42 -9.29 -12.85 -9.76
N GLU A 43 -8.59 -11.73 -9.64
CA GLU A 43 -8.09 -11.20 -8.38
C GLU A 43 -8.76 -9.86 -8.12
N ARG A 44 -9.21 -9.66 -6.88
CA ARG A 44 -9.81 -8.41 -6.45
C ARG A 44 -8.79 -7.27 -6.50
N PRO A 45 -9.25 -6.01 -6.62
CA PRO A 45 -8.35 -4.87 -6.50
C PRO A 45 -7.50 -4.94 -5.24
N ARG A 46 -6.20 -4.62 -5.36
CA ARG A 46 -5.26 -4.54 -4.25
C ARG A 46 -4.65 -3.15 -4.18
N PHE A 47 -4.54 -2.61 -2.97
CA PHE A 47 -3.81 -1.37 -2.76
C PHE A 47 -2.30 -1.56 -2.91
N THR A 48 -1.62 -0.49 -3.28
CA THR A 48 -0.15 -0.41 -3.35
C THR A 48 0.32 0.86 -2.65
N LEU A 49 1.54 0.86 -2.12
CA LEU A 49 2.16 2.06 -1.54
C LEU A 49 3.53 2.29 -2.17
N ASN A 50 3.76 3.49 -2.70
CA ASN A 50 5.04 3.94 -3.26
C ASN A 50 5.95 4.59 -2.20
N ALA A 51 5.41 4.95 -1.05
CA ALA A 51 6.15 5.46 0.10
C ALA A 51 5.43 5.08 1.40
N PRO A 52 6.11 5.13 2.56
CA PRO A 52 5.45 4.85 3.83
C PRO A 52 4.39 5.92 4.11
N LEU A 53 3.28 5.52 4.74
CA LEU A 53 2.25 6.47 5.20
C LEU A 53 2.72 7.18 6.49
N VAL A 54 3.84 7.90 6.37
CA VAL A 54 4.48 8.66 7.45
C VAL A 54 4.70 10.08 6.96
N TYR A 55 4.14 11.05 7.67
CA TYR A 55 4.16 12.46 7.32
C TYR A 55 4.69 13.31 8.48
N THR A 56 5.16 14.51 8.20
CA THR A 56 5.59 15.45 9.24
C THR A 56 4.52 16.51 9.47
N VAL A 57 4.35 16.92 10.72
CA VAL A 57 3.28 17.85 11.15
C VAL A 57 3.42 19.26 10.59
N ASP A 58 4.63 19.66 10.20
CA ASP A 58 4.98 21.00 9.69
C ASP A 58 4.73 21.19 8.19
N ARG A 59 4.28 20.16 7.49
CA ARG A 59 4.00 20.19 6.05
C ARG A 59 2.57 19.72 5.76
N SER A 60 1.93 20.39 4.83
CA SER A 60 0.70 19.87 4.25
C SER A 60 1.01 18.62 3.43
N PHE A 61 0.18 17.60 3.56
CA PHE A 61 0.32 16.37 2.80
C PHE A 61 -1.05 15.88 2.30
N ASP A 62 -1.01 15.13 1.20
CA ASP A 62 -2.16 14.39 0.71
C ASP A 62 -1.92 12.90 0.97
N VAL A 63 -2.78 12.28 1.77
CA VAL A 63 -2.67 10.85 2.10
C VAL A 63 -2.80 9.97 0.86
N LEU A 64 -3.48 10.44 -0.20
CA LEU A 64 -3.66 9.70 -1.45
C LEU A 64 -2.40 9.73 -2.34
N SER A 65 -1.47 10.65 -2.13
CA SER A 65 -0.29 10.80 -2.99
C SER A 65 0.60 9.53 -3.01
N ASN A 66 0.60 8.77 -1.91
CA ASN A 66 1.40 7.56 -1.76
C ASN A 66 0.60 6.27 -1.90
N VAL A 67 -0.72 6.36 -2.12
CA VAL A 67 -1.61 5.19 -2.20
C VAL A 67 -2.02 4.96 -3.64
N GLY A 68 -1.66 3.81 -4.18
CA GLY A 68 -2.13 3.30 -5.47
C GLY A 68 -3.08 2.14 -5.30
N ALA A 69 -3.56 1.62 -6.42
CA ALA A 69 -4.27 0.35 -6.48
C ALA A 69 -4.10 -0.28 -7.85
N VAL A 70 -4.03 -1.60 -7.87
CA VAL A 70 -3.97 -2.41 -9.09
C VAL A 70 -5.12 -3.41 -9.12
N ASP A 71 -5.58 -3.71 -10.31
CA ASP A 71 -6.67 -4.65 -10.57
C ASP A 71 -6.32 -5.57 -11.75
N ALA A 72 -6.72 -6.83 -11.68
CA ALA A 72 -6.42 -7.82 -12.71
C ALA A 72 -7.09 -7.49 -14.08
N ILE A 73 -8.20 -6.75 -14.07
CA ILE A 73 -8.96 -6.39 -15.25
C ILE A 73 -8.57 -5.01 -15.79
N ASP A 74 -8.48 -4.02 -14.87
CA ASP A 74 -8.32 -2.61 -15.23
C ASP A 74 -6.84 -2.12 -15.17
N GLY A 75 -5.93 -2.94 -14.66
CA GLY A 75 -4.53 -2.55 -14.45
C GLY A 75 -4.37 -1.54 -13.30
N ASP A 76 -3.67 -0.44 -13.56
CA ASP A 76 -3.50 0.66 -12.58
C ASP A 76 -4.78 1.47 -12.46
N ILE A 77 -5.37 1.44 -11.26
CA ILE A 77 -6.59 2.17 -10.90
C ILE A 77 -6.38 3.16 -9.75
N GLN A 78 -5.16 3.66 -9.57
CA GLN A 78 -4.83 4.66 -8.52
C GLN A 78 -5.82 5.84 -8.54
N HIS A 79 -6.20 6.35 -9.71
CA HIS A 79 -7.13 7.48 -9.86
C HIS A 79 -8.54 7.22 -9.28
N ARG A 80 -8.88 5.96 -9.00
CA ARG A 80 -10.16 5.56 -8.38
C ARG A 80 -10.06 5.40 -6.87
N VAL A 81 -8.88 5.46 -6.30
CA VAL A 81 -8.70 5.39 -4.84
C VAL A 81 -9.34 6.58 -4.16
N ARG A 82 -10.05 6.34 -3.07
CA ARG A 82 -10.69 7.36 -2.23
C ARG A 82 -10.34 7.10 -0.77
N ALA A 83 -10.11 8.17 -0.01
CA ALA A 83 -10.04 8.11 1.45
C ALA A 83 -11.42 8.47 2.02
N THR A 84 -11.96 7.60 2.87
CA THR A 84 -13.35 7.70 3.38
C THR A 84 -13.42 8.03 4.87
N THR A 85 -12.31 8.38 5.49
CA THR A 85 -12.24 8.63 6.94
C THR A 85 -13.05 9.86 7.34
N LYS A 86 -13.90 9.72 8.34
CA LYS A 86 -14.55 10.85 8.98
C LYS A 86 -13.51 11.65 9.79
N GLY A 87 -13.37 12.96 9.50
CA GLY A 87 -12.54 13.86 10.29
C GLY A 87 -11.09 13.99 9.80
N THR A 88 -10.89 14.23 8.49
CA THR A 88 -9.57 14.50 7.90
C THR A 88 -8.82 15.67 8.55
N SER A 89 -9.50 16.58 9.23
CA SER A 89 -8.89 17.69 10.00
C SER A 89 -8.05 17.21 11.20
N SER A 90 -8.26 15.98 11.71
CA SER A 90 -7.50 15.42 12.83
C SER A 90 -6.21 14.72 12.39
N ILE A 91 -6.03 14.43 11.10
CA ILE A 91 -4.81 13.78 10.57
C ILE A 91 -3.58 14.70 10.71
N MET A 92 -3.76 15.99 10.86
CA MET A 92 -2.67 16.94 11.08
C MET A 92 -2.07 16.91 12.50
N ALA A 93 -2.68 16.18 13.45
CA ALA A 93 -2.13 16.02 14.78
C ALA A 93 -1.07 14.93 14.84
N LEU A 94 -0.08 15.08 15.73
CA LEU A 94 0.93 14.07 16.00
C LEU A 94 0.28 12.75 16.44
N GLY A 95 0.80 11.63 15.95
CA GLY A 95 0.38 10.30 16.31
C GLY A 95 -0.12 9.46 15.14
N SER A 96 -0.71 8.33 15.46
CA SER A 96 -1.22 7.37 14.49
C SER A 96 -2.72 7.56 14.27
N HIS A 97 -3.13 7.66 13.00
CA HIS A 97 -4.50 7.90 12.56
C HIS A 97 -4.93 6.78 11.62
N MET A 98 -6.08 6.14 11.92
CA MET A 98 -6.63 5.10 11.07
C MET A 98 -7.41 5.74 9.92
N VAL A 99 -6.97 5.50 8.69
CA VAL A 99 -7.58 6.01 7.46
C VAL A 99 -8.12 4.85 6.65
N GLN A 100 -9.41 4.90 6.33
CA GLN A 100 -10.02 3.92 5.43
C GLN A 100 -9.86 4.38 3.99
N PHE A 101 -9.29 3.51 3.16
CA PHE A 101 -9.18 3.65 1.72
C PHE A 101 -10.17 2.71 1.03
N GLN A 102 -10.71 3.16 -0.09
CA GLN A 102 -11.64 2.39 -0.90
C GLN A 102 -11.26 2.54 -2.38
N VAL A 103 -11.39 1.46 -3.13
CA VAL A 103 -11.23 1.43 -4.58
C VAL A 103 -12.28 0.53 -5.22
N THR A 104 -12.76 0.91 -6.38
CA THR A 104 -13.76 0.14 -7.15
C THR A 104 -13.27 -0.05 -8.58
N ASN A 105 -13.26 -1.29 -9.08
CA ASN A 105 -12.90 -1.58 -10.47
C ASN A 105 -14.06 -1.35 -11.43
N SER A 106 -13.84 -1.54 -12.74
CA SER A 106 -14.86 -1.35 -13.78
C SER A 106 -16.02 -2.34 -13.70
N LEU A 107 -15.83 -3.48 -13.05
CA LEU A 107 -16.87 -4.49 -12.83
C LEU A 107 -17.74 -4.21 -11.59
N GLY A 108 -17.41 -3.15 -10.83
CA GLY A 108 -18.12 -2.78 -9.59
C GLY A 108 -17.62 -3.49 -8.34
N ASP A 109 -16.54 -4.29 -8.42
CA ASP A 109 -15.93 -4.85 -7.22
C ASP A 109 -15.22 -3.77 -6.41
N THR A 110 -15.60 -3.69 -5.15
CA THR A 110 -15.12 -2.67 -4.22
C THR A 110 -14.33 -3.31 -3.10
N VAL A 111 -13.10 -2.84 -2.92
CA VAL A 111 -12.23 -3.22 -1.81
C VAL A 111 -12.05 -2.02 -0.89
N SER A 112 -12.12 -2.25 0.41
CA SER A 112 -11.90 -1.24 1.45
C SER A 112 -10.92 -1.79 2.47
N GLU A 113 -9.85 -1.03 2.72
CA GLU A 113 -8.84 -1.34 3.72
C GLU A 113 -8.60 -0.14 4.62
N THR A 114 -8.24 -0.41 5.86
CA THR A 114 -7.93 0.65 6.83
C THR A 114 -6.46 0.57 7.21
N PHE A 115 -5.70 1.61 6.84
CA PHE A 115 -4.27 1.68 7.11
C PHE A 115 -3.96 2.77 8.14
N PRO A 116 -2.98 2.54 9.01
CA PRO A 116 -2.51 3.57 9.94
C PRO A 116 -1.59 4.56 9.21
N VAL A 117 -1.97 5.83 9.25
CA VAL A 117 -1.17 6.99 8.82
C VAL A 117 -0.49 7.58 10.04
N GLU A 118 0.82 7.73 10.00
CA GLU A 118 1.62 8.27 11.11
C GLU A 118 1.98 9.72 10.84
N VAL A 119 1.74 10.60 11.80
CA VAL A 119 2.20 11.99 11.77
C VAL A 119 3.23 12.20 12.86
N ILE A 120 4.44 12.57 12.47
CA ILE A 120 5.59 12.74 13.36
C ILE A 120 6.06 14.19 13.37
N SER A 121 6.83 14.58 14.40
CA SER A 121 7.52 15.87 14.39
C SER A 121 8.64 15.87 13.35
N SER A 122 8.87 17.00 12.70
CA SER A 122 10.03 17.17 11.82
C SER A 122 11.33 17.09 12.61
N GLY A 123 12.39 16.62 11.94
CA GLY A 123 13.75 16.58 12.50
C GLY A 123 14.01 15.53 13.56
N ILE A 124 13.06 14.62 13.85
CA ILE A 124 13.29 13.49 14.77
C ILE A 124 14.30 12.51 14.16
N TYR A 125 14.27 12.35 12.85
CA TYR A 125 15.16 11.49 12.10
C TYR A 125 16.04 12.32 11.17
N ASN A 126 17.32 12.00 11.13
CA ASN A 126 18.35 12.73 10.38
C ASN A 126 18.93 11.90 9.22
N ALA A 127 18.28 10.79 8.88
CA ALA A 127 18.59 9.94 7.75
C ALA A 127 17.29 9.43 7.12
N ALA A 128 17.36 9.02 5.85
CA ALA A 128 16.26 8.38 5.15
C ALA A 128 16.47 6.86 5.14
N LEU A 129 15.42 6.11 5.46
CA LEU A 129 15.38 4.65 5.37
C LEU A 129 14.35 4.24 4.32
N GLU A 130 14.80 3.58 3.28
CA GLU A 130 13.92 3.01 2.26
C GLU A 130 13.74 1.51 2.47
N LEU A 131 12.52 1.04 2.25
CA LEU A 131 12.18 -0.37 2.15
C LEU A 131 11.95 -0.75 0.69
N THR A 132 12.01 -2.04 0.38
CA THR A 132 11.66 -2.57 -0.96
C THR A 132 10.18 -2.40 -1.24
N ASP A 133 9.37 -2.53 -0.19
CA ASP A 133 7.91 -2.43 -0.23
C ASP A 133 7.41 -1.71 1.02
N TYR A 134 6.30 -1.00 0.92
CA TYR A 134 5.64 -0.33 2.04
C TYR A 134 4.28 -0.92 2.38
N LEU A 135 3.76 -1.78 1.50
CA LEU A 135 2.57 -2.60 1.70
C LEU A 135 2.81 -3.97 1.05
N VAL A 136 2.61 -5.03 1.81
CA VAL A 136 2.72 -6.41 1.32
C VAL A 136 1.49 -7.22 1.72
N TYR A 137 1.07 -8.11 0.84
CA TYR A 137 0.03 -9.09 1.09
C TYR A 137 0.69 -10.46 1.31
N LEU A 138 0.38 -11.08 2.42
CA LEU A 138 0.91 -12.39 2.79
C LEU A 138 -0.23 -13.41 2.89
N PRO A 139 -0.09 -14.58 2.31
CA PRO A 139 -0.98 -15.69 2.61
C PRO A 139 -0.94 -16.01 4.10
N LYS A 140 -2.04 -16.54 4.62
CA LYS A 140 -2.08 -17.06 5.98
C LYS A 140 -0.94 -18.07 6.21
N ASP A 141 -0.35 -18.01 7.40
CA ASP A 141 0.77 -18.85 7.85
C ASP A 141 2.08 -18.67 7.06
N ALA A 142 2.20 -17.67 6.20
CA ALA A 142 3.44 -17.34 5.51
C ALA A 142 4.54 -16.92 6.50
N GLN A 143 5.79 -17.20 6.16
CA GLN A 143 6.92 -16.70 6.94
C GLN A 143 7.14 -15.20 6.68
N PHE A 144 7.41 -14.45 7.74
CA PHE A 144 7.68 -13.02 7.67
C PHE A 144 8.98 -12.67 8.39
N TYR A 145 9.92 -12.09 7.65
CA TYR A 145 11.22 -11.65 8.16
C TYR A 145 11.39 -10.15 7.88
N PRO A 146 11.30 -9.27 8.89
CA PRO A 146 11.37 -7.83 8.68
C PRO A 146 12.63 -7.37 7.92
N ALA A 147 13.79 -7.97 8.18
CA ALA A 147 15.06 -7.56 7.57
C ALA A 147 15.09 -7.69 6.04
N GLN A 148 14.27 -8.57 5.46
CA GLN A 148 14.24 -8.78 4.00
C GLN A 148 13.70 -7.59 3.22
N TYR A 149 12.99 -6.67 3.88
CA TYR A 149 12.40 -5.48 3.26
C TYR A 149 13.32 -4.26 3.30
N LEU A 150 14.49 -4.34 3.91
CA LEU A 150 15.45 -3.25 3.89
C LEU A 150 16.02 -3.05 2.49
N LYS A 151 16.00 -1.80 1.99
CA LYS A 151 16.52 -1.43 0.67
C LYS A 151 17.77 -0.59 0.77
N SER A 152 17.67 0.61 1.33
CA SER A 152 18.76 1.56 1.42
C SER A 152 18.65 2.49 2.62
N PHE A 153 19.80 3.07 2.98
CA PHE A 153 19.90 4.07 4.02
C PHE A 153 20.71 5.25 3.51
N THR A 154 20.19 6.47 3.66
CA THR A 154 20.83 7.69 3.13
C THR A 154 21.02 8.70 4.25
N TRP A 155 22.25 9.22 4.41
CA TRP A 155 22.59 10.27 5.36
C TRP A 155 23.59 11.25 4.72
N LEU A 156 23.52 12.51 4.98
CA LEU A 156 24.40 13.57 4.47
C LEU A 156 24.71 13.50 2.95
N GLY A 157 23.83 12.88 2.18
CA GLY A 157 24.04 12.67 0.73
C GLY A 157 24.73 11.36 0.36
N GLU A 158 25.27 10.61 1.33
CA GLU A 158 25.79 9.26 1.16
C GLU A 158 24.64 8.24 1.24
N GLN A 159 24.77 7.15 0.48
CA GLN A 159 23.76 6.09 0.46
C GLN A 159 24.39 4.71 0.49
N ASP A 160 23.95 3.87 1.42
CA ASP A 160 24.30 2.45 1.49
C ASP A 160 23.12 1.56 1.09
N SER A 161 23.43 0.48 0.39
CA SER A 161 22.48 -0.61 0.18
C SER A 161 22.40 -1.49 1.43
N LEU A 162 21.17 -1.73 1.89
CA LEU A 162 20.90 -2.67 2.98
C LEU A 162 20.33 -4.01 2.46
N ALA A 163 20.18 -4.15 1.14
CA ALA A 163 19.77 -5.38 0.50
C ALA A 163 20.83 -6.46 0.70
N GLY A 164 20.50 -7.53 1.41
CA GLY A 164 21.46 -8.61 1.73
C GLY A 164 21.97 -8.60 3.17
N GLY A 165 21.56 -7.64 3.98
CA GLY A 165 21.86 -7.59 5.40
C GLY A 165 22.43 -6.25 5.87
N LEU A 166 22.46 -6.07 7.18
CA LEU A 166 23.00 -4.87 7.80
C LEU A 166 24.53 -4.96 7.93
N PRO A 167 25.28 -3.94 7.47
CA PRO A 167 26.70 -3.82 7.78
C PRO A 167 26.96 -3.66 9.30
N THR A 168 28.20 -3.86 9.73
CA THR A 168 28.58 -3.90 11.16
C THR A 168 28.32 -2.59 11.92
N ASP A 169 28.38 -1.45 11.21
CA ASP A 169 28.16 -0.12 11.81
C ASP A 169 26.69 0.28 11.87
N TYR A 170 25.82 -0.62 11.46
CA TYR A 170 24.38 -0.46 11.48
C TYR A 170 23.73 -1.27 12.59
N SER A 171 22.68 -0.74 13.15
CA SER A 171 21.78 -1.46 14.05
C SER A 171 20.32 -1.25 13.61
N MET A 172 19.52 -2.30 13.68
CA MET A 172 18.09 -2.24 13.39
C MET A 172 17.29 -2.58 14.65
N ARG A 173 16.22 -1.83 14.83
CA ARG A 173 15.14 -2.17 15.78
C ARG A 173 13.82 -2.14 15.05
N THR A 174 12.99 -3.15 15.29
CA THR A 174 11.62 -3.19 14.78
C THR A 174 10.64 -3.12 15.95
N ARG A 175 9.49 -2.51 15.69
CA ARG A 175 8.34 -2.49 16.60
C ARG A 175 7.10 -2.94 15.82
N GLY A 176 6.27 -3.75 16.46
CA GLY A 176 5.12 -4.41 15.87
C GLY A 176 5.40 -5.88 15.54
N THR A 177 4.37 -6.70 15.68
CA THR A 177 4.43 -8.14 15.41
C THR A 177 3.39 -8.50 14.37
N VAL A 178 3.81 -9.20 13.33
CA VAL A 178 2.90 -9.75 12.31
C VAL A 178 2.51 -11.16 12.77
N GLN A 179 1.22 -11.36 13.00
CA GLN A 179 0.66 -12.68 13.35
C GLN A 179 0.13 -13.33 12.08
N THR A 180 1.00 -14.01 11.34
CA THR A 180 0.65 -14.54 10.02
C THR A 180 -0.43 -15.64 10.06
N GLY A 181 -0.67 -16.26 11.20
CA GLY A 181 -1.77 -17.23 11.39
C GLY A 181 -3.16 -16.60 11.48
N TYR A 182 -3.26 -15.27 11.56
CA TYR A 182 -4.53 -14.58 11.68
C TYR A 182 -4.67 -13.50 10.60
N PRO A 183 -5.73 -13.56 9.75
CA PRO A 183 -6.00 -12.51 8.78
C PRO A 183 -6.17 -11.15 9.45
N GLY A 184 -5.63 -10.11 8.81
CA GLY A 184 -5.71 -8.75 9.32
C GLY A 184 -4.62 -7.83 8.80
N VAL A 185 -4.68 -6.56 9.20
CA VAL A 185 -3.71 -5.53 8.86
C VAL A 185 -2.75 -5.33 10.02
N TYR A 186 -1.47 -5.51 9.78
CA TYR A 186 -0.39 -5.36 10.74
C TYR A 186 0.55 -4.25 10.31
N THR A 187 1.31 -3.70 11.25
CA THR A 187 2.36 -2.74 10.96
C THR A 187 3.66 -3.13 11.62
N VAL A 188 4.75 -2.90 10.88
CA VAL A 188 6.11 -3.01 11.41
C VAL A 188 6.80 -1.68 11.22
N GLU A 189 7.22 -1.08 12.31
CA GLU A 189 8.04 0.13 12.33
C GLU A 189 9.52 -0.30 12.29
N TYR A 190 10.29 0.36 11.45
CA TYR A 190 11.72 0.16 11.32
C TYR A 190 12.45 1.39 11.81
N ARG A 191 13.43 1.17 12.64
CA ARG A 191 14.41 2.20 13.01
C ARG A 191 15.79 1.62 12.78
N VAL A 192 16.51 2.21 11.83
CA VAL A 192 17.88 1.84 11.51
C VAL A 192 18.78 2.99 11.93
N THR A 193 19.86 2.66 12.61
CA THR A 193 20.86 3.64 13.04
C THR A 193 22.22 3.21 12.48
N PHE A 194 22.85 4.11 11.76
CA PHE A 194 24.25 4.06 11.36
C PHE A 194 25.08 4.84 12.38
N THR A 195 26.24 4.32 12.74
CA THR A 195 27.21 5.00 13.61
C THR A 195 28.50 5.17 12.82
N ASP A 196 28.92 6.42 12.57
CA ASP A 196 30.15 6.72 11.89
C ASP A 196 31.33 6.27 12.73
N ARG A 197 32.17 5.37 12.20
CA ARG A 197 33.36 4.80 12.86
C ARG A 197 34.68 5.25 12.24
N ASP A 198 34.63 6.16 11.25
CA ASP A 198 35.86 6.70 10.67
C ASP A 198 36.45 7.79 11.60
N GLU A 199 37.52 7.45 12.33
CA GLU A 199 38.22 8.35 13.26
C GLU A 199 38.81 9.58 12.56
N LYS A 200 38.96 9.55 11.23
CA LYS A 200 39.41 10.69 10.42
C LYS A 200 38.29 11.65 10.05
N ASN A 201 37.02 11.20 10.24
CA ASN A 201 35.86 12.03 9.96
C ASN A 201 35.60 12.97 11.16
N PRO A 202 35.37 14.28 10.92
CA PRO A 202 34.94 15.21 11.98
C PRO A 202 33.61 14.79 12.64
N ASP A 203 32.81 13.95 11.98
CA ASP A 203 31.56 13.38 12.50
C ASP A 203 31.76 12.01 13.18
N PHE A 204 32.98 11.64 13.57
CA PHE A 204 33.29 10.40 14.29
C PHE A 204 32.34 10.15 15.46
N ASP A 205 31.86 8.92 15.59
CA ASP A 205 30.85 8.43 16.58
C ASP A 205 29.48 9.11 16.46
N ARG A 206 29.24 9.92 15.43
CA ARG A 206 27.94 10.51 15.18
C ARG A 206 26.95 9.44 14.70
N LYS A 207 25.72 9.57 15.17
CA LYS A 207 24.64 8.64 14.84
C LYS A 207 23.65 9.27 13.88
N TYR A 208 23.33 8.51 12.85
CA TYR A 208 22.29 8.83 11.89
C TYR A 208 21.17 7.81 12.01
N THR A 209 19.96 8.28 12.23
CA THR A 209 18.82 7.40 12.44
C THR A 209 17.75 7.67 11.41
N GLY A 210 17.38 6.64 10.68
CA GLY A 210 16.27 6.61 9.73
C GLY A 210 15.08 5.80 10.28
N TYR A 211 13.91 6.17 9.83
CA TYR A 211 12.64 5.53 10.20
C TYR A 211 11.83 5.20 8.96
N SER A 212 11.19 4.05 8.96
CA SER A 212 10.22 3.66 7.94
C SER A 212 9.15 2.75 8.53
N LYS A 213 8.09 2.50 7.79
CA LYS A 213 6.95 1.71 8.22
C LYS A 213 6.48 0.81 7.08
N LEU A 214 6.30 -0.47 7.38
CA LEU A 214 5.71 -1.45 6.48
C LEU A 214 4.32 -1.81 6.99
N ILE A 215 3.35 -1.84 6.09
CA ILE A 215 2.02 -2.39 6.33
C ILE A 215 2.00 -3.80 5.75
N VAL A 216 1.51 -4.75 6.54
CA VAL A 216 1.39 -6.16 6.16
C VAL A 216 -0.08 -6.56 6.26
N VAL A 217 -0.67 -6.97 5.16
CA VAL A 217 -2.01 -7.54 5.09
C VAL A 217 -1.86 -9.06 5.05
N VAL A 218 -2.35 -9.74 6.07
CA VAL A 218 -2.44 -11.21 6.08
C VAL A 218 -3.81 -11.58 5.55
N GLU A 219 -3.82 -12.30 4.43
CA GLU A 219 -5.04 -12.73 3.75
C GLU A 219 -5.68 -13.95 4.45
N GLY A 220 -7.01 -14.11 4.32
CA GLY A 220 -7.78 -15.19 4.93
C GLY A 220 -7.80 -16.47 4.10
#